data_d3094f3f6a1291757369ac4c7b297855
#
_entry.id   d3094f3f6a1291757369ac4c7b297855
#
_cell.length_a   1.000
_cell.length_b   1.000
_cell.length_c   1.000
_cell.angle_alpha   90.00
_cell.angle_beta   90.00
_cell.angle_gamma   90.00
#
_symmetry.space_group_name_H-M   'P 1'
#
loop_
_entity.id
_entity.type
_entity.pdbx_description
1 polymer ?
#
loop_
_entity_poly.entity_id
_entity_poly.type
_entity_poly.pdbx_seq_one_letter_code
_entity_poly.pdbx_strand_id
1 'polypeptide(L)'
;MTNMISYQGLVRTFPNTSYRAREKVLACARELGVMDGMASGRMLLNNLVIFAPQRAFDERTDIFYFRVIQSISKALSHYEVRLRYCALDEFDSTPSKFLARMNEAETQAAILLGIDDPHIHDLAADFSKPCVMINCHDRRMRLPTVAPDHKNIGAFASHFLFEMGHRRVMNIMCLRRYTMELRLAGIKEAWERQNQNFKDDRDLLTINSFSAKEAEEKVGAWLDMTEKSMLPTAFLASGDFIAAGIINALKKRNIRVPQDVSVMSIDGFNLAAIEDVPLTAVHVPRDELGTEAVHMLQQRLVRPDATVGALLLYGKLVIRESVRRIRPGKEPTPIKGDGLYD
;
A
#
# COMPACT_ATOMS: atom_id res chain seq x y z
N MET A 1 -39.49 -26.09 24.49
CA MET A 1 -38.04 -26.41 24.58
C MET A 1 -37.50 -26.41 23.19
N THR A 2 -36.97 -25.27 22.76
CA THR A 2 -36.41 -25.08 21.42
C THR A 2 -34.97 -25.58 21.45
N ASN A 3 -34.70 -26.68 20.76
CA ASN A 3 -33.34 -27.18 20.60
C ASN A 3 -32.46 -26.12 19.91
N MET A 4 -31.74 -25.36 20.70
CA MET A 4 -30.63 -24.57 20.20
C MET A 4 -29.53 -25.53 19.72
N ILE A 5 -29.56 -25.89 18.46
CA ILE A 5 -28.42 -26.53 17.81
C ILE A 5 -27.29 -25.52 17.85
N SER A 6 -26.28 -25.71 18.70
CA SER A 6 -25.16 -24.82 18.79
C SER A 6 -24.43 -24.79 17.43
N TYR A 7 -24.07 -23.61 16.95
CA TYR A 7 -23.27 -23.43 15.73
C TYR A 7 -21.98 -24.27 15.73
N GLN A 8 -21.42 -24.57 16.91
CA GLN A 8 -20.30 -25.52 17.07
C GLN A 8 -20.61 -26.92 16.52
N GLY A 9 -21.86 -27.40 16.63
CA GLY A 9 -22.27 -28.64 16.01
C GLY A 9 -22.31 -28.59 14.49
N LEU A 10 -22.79 -27.49 13.93
CA LEU A 10 -22.91 -27.29 12.46
C LEU A 10 -21.55 -27.17 11.76
N VAL A 11 -20.60 -26.43 12.32
CA VAL A 11 -19.26 -26.21 11.69
C VAL A 11 -18.32 -27.40 11.90
N ARG A 12 -18.38 -28.08 13.06
CA ARG A 12 -17.59 -29.30 13.30
C ARG A 12 -18.13 -30.55 12.58
N THR A 13 -19.45 -30.61 12.35
CA THR A 13 -20.09 -31.78 11.74
C THR A 13 -20.06 -31.77 10.20
N PHE A 14 -19.80 -30.63 9.56
CA PHE A 14 -19.85 -30.50 8.10
C PHE A 14 -18.67 -29.71 7.51
N PRO A 15 -17.43 -30.21 7.60
CA PRO A 15 -16.26 -29.57 6.97
C PRO A 15 -16.39 -29.44 5.44
N ASN A 16 -17.28 -30.22 4.82
CA ASN A 16 -17.58 -30.24 3.37
C ASN A 16 -18.92 -29.60 3.02
N THR A 17 -19.46 -28.71 3.83
CA THR A 17 -20.72 -28.01 3.51
C THR A 17 -20.55 -27.18 2.23
N SER A 18 -21.39 -27.43 1.22
CA SER A 18 -21.33 -26.67 -0.04
C SER A 18 -21.52 -25.16 0.22
N TYR A 19 -20.92 -24.32 -0.63
CA TYR A 19 -21.10 -22.87 -0.57
C TYR A 19 -22.58 -22.46 -0.44
N ARG A 20 -23.47 -23.10 -1.25
CA ARG A 20 -24.94 -22.85 -1.20
C ARG A 20 -25.58 -23.15 0.15
N ALA A 21 -25.19 -24.24 0.79
CA ALA A 21 -25.75 -24.61 2.11
C ALA A 21 -25.27 -23.61 3.17
N ARG A 22 -24.02 -23.21 3.12
CA ARG A 22 -23.47 -22.19 4.02
C ARG A 22 -24.16 -20.83 3.84
N GLU A 23 -24.36 -20.36 2.60
CA GLU A 23 -25.08 -19.12 2.33
C GLU A 23 -26.51 -19.14 2.88
N LYS A 24 -27.22 -20.26 2.78
CA LYS A 24 -28.55 -20.42 3.40
C LYS A 24 -28.50 -20.27 4.92
N VAL A 25 -27.50 -20.86 5.58
CA VAL A 25 -27.35 -20.72 7.04
C VAL A 25 -27.04 -19.29 7.44
N LEU A 26 -26.13 -18.62 6.71
CA LEU A 26 -25.80 -17.23 6.96
C LEU A 26 -26.98 -16.29 6.67
N ALA A 27 -27.74 -16.53 5.61
CA ALA A 27 -28.98 -15.79 5.32
C ALA A 27 -29.99 -15.93 6.46
N CYS A 28 -30.27 -17.14 6.91
CA CYS A 28 -31.16 -17.40 8.04
C CYS A 28 -30.67 -16.72 9.33
N ALA A 29 -29.36 -16.78 9.60
CA ALA A 29 -28.76 -16.13 10.78
C ALA A 29 -28.90 -14.59 10.72
N ARG A 30 -28.81 -13.99 9.52
CA ARG A 30 -29.08 -12.55 9.32
C ARG A 30 -30.54 -12.21 9.59
N GLU A 31 -31.47 -12.98 9.02
CA GLU A 31 -32.92 -12.80 9.26
C GLU A 31 -33.29 -12.91 10.74
N LEU A 32 -32.64 -13.80 11.47
CA LEU A 32 -32.84 -13.99 12.91
C LEU A 32 -32.08 -12.98 13.78
N GLY A 33 -31.26 -12.09 13.19
CA GLY A 33 -30.49 -11.07 13.92
C GLY A 33 -29.38 -11.64 14.83
N VAL A 34 -28.92 -12.89 14.62
CA VAL A 34 -27.92 -13.54 15.48
C VAL A 34 -26.50 -13.50 14.89
N MET A 35 -26.30 -12.80 13.76
CA MET A 35 -25.02 -12.76 13.04
C MET A 35 -23.88 -12.17 13.86
N ASP A 36 -24.11 -11.11 14.61
CA ASP A 36 -23.06 -10.47 15.41
C ASP A 36 -22.55 -11.43 16.52
N GLY A 37 -23.43 -12.19 17.13
CA GLY A 37 -23.07 -13.24 18.11
C GLY A 37 -22.32 -14.41 17.46
N MET A 38 -22.69 -14.79 16.24
CA MET A 38 -22.00 -15.85 15.49
C MET A 38 -20.60 -15.40 15.03
N ALA A 39 -20.43 -14.13 14.66
CA ALA A 39 -19.16 -13.56 14.21
C ALA A 39 -18.19 -13.28 15.38
N SER A 40 -18.69 -13.23 16.62
CA SER A 40 -17.85 -12.92 17.78
C SER A 40 -16.75 -13.96 17.98
N GLY A 41 -15.48 -13.52 17.79
CA GLY A 41 -14.30 -14.37 17.94
C GLY A 41 -14.12 -15.45 16.89
N ARG A 42 -14.80 -15.38 15.73
CA ARG A 42 -14.74 -16.39 14.66
C ARG A 42 -14.72 -15.76 13.29
N MET A 43 -13.98 -16.37 12.38
CA MET A 43 -14.03 -16.02 10.95
C MET A 43 -15.17 -16.79 10.28
N LEU A 44 -16.05 -16.08 9.56
CA LEU A 44 -17.21 -16.67 8.88
C LEU A 44 -16.87 -17.33 7.54
N LEU A 45 -15.61 -17.63 7.27
CA LEU A 45 -15.16 -18.37 6.10
C LEU A 45 -14.02 -19.31 6.46
N ASN A 46 -13.80 -20.35 5.62
CA ASN A 46 -12.74 -21.35 5.78
C ASN A 46 -11.78 -21.35 4.59
N ASN A 47 -12.14 -20.71 3.48
CA ASN A 47 -11.30 -20.65 2.27
C ASN A 47 -11.32 -19.25 1.68
N LEU A 48 -10.14 -18.66 1.59
CA LEU A 48 -9.88 -17.32 1.05
C LEU A 48 -8.85 -17.42 -0.08
N VAL A 49 -9.13 -16.80 -1.22
CA VAL A 49 -8.15 -16.65 -2.30
C VAL A 49 -7.58 -15.23 -2.30
N ILE A 50 -6.26 -15.13 -2.42
CA ILE A 50 -5.54 -13.87 -2.59
C ILE A 50 -5.04 -13.82 -4.04
N PHE A 51 -5.53 -12.85 -4.78
CA PHE A 51 -5.04 -12.49 -6.10
C PHE A 51 -4.02 -11.36 -5.96
N ALA A 52 -2.83 -11.54 -6.51
CA ALA A 52 -1.76 -10.56 -6.44
C ALA A 52 -0.81 -10.70 -7.65
N PRO A 53 -0.03 -9.66 -7.98
CA PRO A 53 1.05 -9.80 -8.96
C PRO A 53 2.05 -10.89 -8.54
N GLN A 54 2.61 -11.62 -9.52
CA GLN A 54 3.55 -12.73 -9.23
C GLN A 54 4.70 -12.31 -8.29
N ARG A 55 5.21 -11.07 -8.43
CA ARG A 55 6.28 -10.54 -7.59
C ARG A 55 5.91 -10.44 -6.11
N ALA A 56 4.63 -10.33 -5.77
CA ALA A 56 4.14 -10.20 -4.39
C ALA A 56 4.40 -11.45 -3.52
N PHE A 57 4.69 -12.59 -4.14
CA PHE A 57 4.92 -13.85 -3.45
C PHE A 57 6.39 -14.12 -3.11
N ASP A 58 7.30 -13.20 -3.45
CA ASP A 58 8.73 -13.30 -3.11
C ASP A 58 9.21 -11.97 -2.47
N GLU A 59 9.69 -12.03 -1.23
CA GLU A 59 10.20 -10.87 -0.48
C GLU A 59 11.33 -10.14 -1.21
N ARG A 60 12.14 -10.84 -2.00
CA ARG A 60 13.25 -10.27 -2.77
C ARG A 60 12.80 -9.46 -3.98
N THR A 61 11.60 -9.74 -4.48
CA THR A 61 11.04 -9.06 -5.67
C THR A 61 10.09 -7.94 -5.31
N ASP A 62 9.30 -8.10 -4.23
CA ASP A 62 8.38 -7.07 -3.74
C ASP A 62 8.11 -7.22 -2.24
N ILE A 63 8.98 -6.62 -1.44
CA ILE A 63 8.86 -6.66 0.02
C ILE A 63 7.56 -6.05 0.53
N PHE A 64 7.00 -5.02 -0.16
CA PHE A 64 5.77 -4.36 0.27
C PHE A 64 4.59 -5.34 0.25
N TYR A 65 4.29 -5.92 -0.90
CA TYR A 65 3.17 -6.85 -1.02
C TYR A 65 3.40 -8.17 -0.28
N PHE A 66 4.65 -8.63 -0.22
CA PHE A 66 4.99 -9.81 0.56
C PHE A 66 4.64 -9.62 2.04
N ARG A 67 4.97 -8.47 2.64
CA ARG A 67 4.61 -8.15 4.03
C ARG A 67 3.10 -8.03 4.23
N VAL A 68 2.37 -7.47 3.29
CA VAL A 68 0.90 -7.44 3.34
C VAL A 68 0.33 -8.85 3.35
N ILE A 69 0.82 -9.76 2.50
CA ILE A 69 0.41 -11.17 2.51
C ILE A 69 0.72 -11.85 3.84
N GLN A 70 1.89 -11.59 4.42
CA GLN A 70 2.23 -12.09 5.75
C GLN A 70 1.27 -11.56 6.83
N SER A 71 0.88 -10.29 6.77
CA SER A 71 -0.05 -9.71 7.74
C SER A 71 -1.45 -10.31 7.62
N ILE A 72 -1.93 -10.59 6.40
CA ILE A 72 -3.18 -11.35 6.19
C ILE A 72 -3.08 -12.74 6.84
N SER A 73 -1.99 -13.45 6.58
CA SER A 73 -1.76 -14.79 7.15
C SER A 73 -1.71 -14.75 8.67
N LYS A 74 -1.05 -13.73 9.24
CA LYS A 74 -0.99 -13.52 10.69
C LYS A 74 -2.36 -13.19 11.28
N ALA A 75 -3.15 -12.32 10.66
CA ALA A 75 -4.49 -11.98 11.11
C ALA A 75 -5.45 -13.19 11.10
N LEU A 76 -5.21 -14.15 10.21
CA LEU A 76 -5.98 -15.37 10.10
C LEU A 76 -5.41 -16.57 10.88
N SER A 77 -4.24 -16.42 11.51
CA SER A 77 -3.53 -17.55 12.16
C SER A 77 -4.29 -18.24 13.28
N HIS A 78 -5.23 -17.54 13.92
CA HIS A 78 -6.08 -18.08 14.99
C HIS A 78 -7.39 -18.69 14.49
N TYR A 79 -7.61 -18.67 13.16
CA TYR A 79 -8.82 -19.20 12.53
C TYR A 79 -8.49 -20.36 11.59
N GLU A 80 -9.40 -21.30 11.45
CA GLU A 80 -9.27 -22.42 10.51
C GLU A 80 -9.59 -21.96 9.08
N VAL A 81 -8.77 -21.03 8.55
CA VAL A 81 -8.92 -20.48 7.20
C VAL A 81 -7.78 -20.97 6.31
N ARG A 82 -8.13 -21.64 5.21
CA ARG A 82 -7.19 -22.04 4.18
C ARG A 82 -6.97 -20.87 3.21
N LEU A 83 -5.73 -20.37 3.15
CA LEU A 83 -5.30 -19.39 2.20
C LEU A 83 -4.85 -20.04 0.90
N ARG A 84 -5.29 -19.50 -0.21
CA ARG A 84 -4.89 -19.90 -1.57
C ARG A 84 -4.40 -18.67 -2.30
N TYR A 85 -3.39 -18.85 -3.14
CA TYR A 85 -2.74 -17.75 -3.85
C TYR A 85 -2.92 -17.93 -5.35
N CYS A 86 -3.20 -16.84 -6.04
CA CYS A 86 -3.34 -16.84 -7.49
C CYS A 86 -2.65 -15.59 -8.07
N ALA A 87 -1.61 -15.82 -8.87
CA ALA A 87 -0.95 -14.72 -9.55
C ALA A 87 -1.81 -14.19 -10.70
N LEU A 88 -2.02 -12.88 -10.72
CA LEU A 88 -2.62 -12.12 -11.82
C LEU A 88 -1.67 -11.00 -12.22
N ASP A 89 -1.80 -10.51 -13.45
CA ASP A 89 -1.12 -9.28 -13.84
C ASP A 89 -1.78 -8.07 -13.21
N GLU A 90 -0.99 -7.03 -13.00
CA GLU A 90 -1.41 -5.82 -12.32
C GLU A 90 -2.45 -5.01 -13.12
N PHE A 91 -2.31 -5.01 -14.45
CA PHE A 91 -3.07 -4.15 -15.37
C PHE A 91 -3.74 -4.89 -16.55
N ASP A 92 -3.24 -6.06 -16.89
CA ASP A 92 -3.71 -6.87 -18.04
C ASP A 92 -3.86 -8.33 -17.60
N SER A 93 -4.78 -8.54 -16.67
CA SER A 93 -5.07 -9.87 -16.14
C SER A 93 -5.90 -10.69 -17.12
N THR A 94 -5.62 -11.98 -17.20
CA THR A 94 -6.46 -12.91 -17.94
C THR A 94 -7.76 -13.19 -17.17
N PRO A 95 -8.93 -12.68 -17.63
CA PRO A 95 -10.20 -12.82 -16.91
C PRO A 95 -10.58 -14.26 -16.59
N SER A 96 -10.28 -15.20 -17.53
CA SER A 96 -10.54 -16.62 -17.34
C SER A 96 -9.83 -17.21 -16.13
N LYS A 97 -8.61 -16.73 -15.79
CA LYS A 97 -7.85 -17.19 -14.64
C LYS A 97 -8.50 -16.75 -13.32
N PHE A 98 -9.00 -15.51 -13.27
CA PHE A 98 -9.79 -15.00 -12.15
C PHE A 98 -11.09 -15.79 -11.99
N LEU A 99 -11.87 -15.91 -13.07
CA LEU A 99 -13.16 -16.62 -13.07
C LEU A 99 -13.01 -18.10 -12.70
N ALA A 100 -12.00 -18.79 -13.23
CA ALA A 100 -11.74 -20.19 -12.91
C ALA A 100 -11.56 -20.36 -11.39
N ARG A 101 -10.78 -19.48 -10.77
CA ARG A 101 -10.51 -19.55 -9.33
C ARG A 101 -11.72 -19.14 -8.48
N MET A 102 -12.47 -18.10 -8.91
CA MET A 102 -13.67 -17.66 -8.19
C MET A 102 -14.83 -18.65 -8.32
N ASN A 103 -14.94 -19.39 -9.41
CA ASN A 103 -15.98 -20.42 -9.64
C ASN A 103 -15.71 -21.72 -8.88
N GLU A 104 -14.52 -21.94 -8.34
CA GLU A 104 -14.27 -23.11 -7.52
C GLU A 104 -15.25 -23.16 -6.33
N ALA A 105 -15.85 -24.32 -6.09
CA ALA A 105 -16.84 -24.52 -5.03
C ALA A 105 -16.30 -24.19 -3.64
N GLU A 106 -15.00 -24.39 -3.43
CA GLU A 106 -14.33 -24.12 -2.17
C GLU A 106 -14.04 -22.62 -1.95
N THR A 107 -13.91 -21.80 -2.99
CA THR A 107 -13.65 -20.36 -2.84
C THR A 107 -14.86 -19.67 -2.23
N GLN A 108 -14.68 -19.02 -1.10
CA GLN A 108 -15.76 -18.36 -0.36
C GLN A 108 -15.65 -16.84 -0.40
N ALA A 109 -14.45 -16.32 -0.52
CA ALA A 109 -14.17 -14.90 -0.61
C ALA A 109 -12.82 -14.66 -1.31
N ALA A 110 -12.56 -13.42 -1.68
CA ALA A 110 -11.32 -13.02 -2.33
C ALA A 110 -10.73 -11.73 -1.75
N ILE A 111 -9.40 -11.61 -1.85
CA ILE A 111 -8.68 -10.35 -1.70
C ILE A 111 -7.97 -10.06 -3.02
N LEU A 112 -8.15 -8.85 -3.55
CA LEU A 112 -7.38 -8.31 -4.68
C LEU A 112 -6.27 -7.42 -4.14
N LEU A 113 -5.04 -7.89 -4.16
CA LEU A 113 -3.88 -7.16 -3.66
C LEU A 113 -3.11 -6.52 -4.81
N GLY A 114 -3.18 -5.20 -4.93
CA GLY A 114 -2.42 -4.46 -5.93
C GLY A 114 -2.79 -4.76 -7.38
N ILE A 115 -3.99 -5.23 -7.64
CA ILE A 115 -4.52 -5.45 -9.00
C ILE A 115 -5.30 -4.20 -9.41
N ASP A 116 -4.83 -3.50 -10.42
CA ASP A 116 -5.42 -2.25 -10.93
C ASP A 116 -6.16 -2.45 -12.26
N ASP A 117 -6.42 -3.68 -12.66
CA ASP A 117 -7.15 -4.04 -13.88
C ASP A 117 -8.66 -3.79 -13.72
N PRO A 118 -9.25 -2.83 -14.47
CA PRO A 118 -10.69 -2.52 -14.38
C PRO A 118 -11.60 -3.69 -14.73
N HIS A 119 -11.19 -4.59 -15.64
CA HIS A 119 -11.97 -5.77 -16.00
C HIS A 119 -12.08 -6.74 -14.83
N ILE A 120 -11.00 -6.92 -14.08
CA ILE A 120 -11.02 -7.76 -12.87
C ILE A 120 -11.89 -7.10 -11.79
N HIS A 121 -11.85 -5.76 -11.65
CA HIS A 121 -12.72 -5.05 -10.73
C HIS A 121 -14.21 -5.23 -11.09
N ASP A 122 -14.55 -5.14 -12.38
CA ASP A 122 -15.92 -5.36 -12.86
C ASP A 122 -16.38 -6.79 -12.52
N LEU A 123 -15.58 -7.79 -12.86
CA LEU A 123 -15.88 -9.18 -12.55
C LEU A 123 -16.01 -9.43 -11.04
N ALA A 124 -15.12 -8.86 -10.23
CA ALA A 124 -15.17 -9.03 -8.79
C ALA A 124 -16.39 -8.36 -8.15
N ALA A 125 -16.82 -7.21 -8.67
CA ALA A 125 -18.00 -6.49 -8.19
C ALA A 125 -19.31 -7.21 -8.54
N ASP A 126 -19.35 -7.88 -9.68
CA ASP A 126 -20.53 -8.63 -10.14
C ASP A 126 -20.59 -10.06 -9.57
N PHE A 127 -19.53 -10.49 -8.86
CA PHE A 127 -19.48 -11.82 -8.28
C PHE A 127 -20.27 -11.89 -6.97
N SER A 128 -20.98 -12.98 -6.73
CA SER A 128 -21.77 -13.17 -5.50
C SER A 128 -20.92 -13.37 -4.24
N LYS A 129 -19.62 -13.69 -4.40
CA LYS A 129 -18.69 -13.90 -3.27
C LYS A 129 -18.02 -12.60 -2.88
N PRO A 130 -17.90 -12.28 -1.57
CA PRO A 130 -17.31 -11.03 -1.14
C PRO A 130 -15.86 -10.91 -1.57
N CYS A 131 -15.51 -9.71 -2.04
CA CYS A 131 -14.18 -9.34 -2.45
C CYS A 131 -13.76 -8.03 -1.77
N VAL A 132 -12.53 -7.97 -1.25
CA VAL A 132 -11.91 -6.78 -0.67
C VAL A 132 -10.64 -6.45 -1.43
N MET A 133 -10.42 -5.18 -1.68
CA MET A 133 -9.23 -4.68 -2.37
C MET A 133 -8.19 -4.18 -1.37
N ILE A 134 -6.91 -4.41 -1.67
CA ILE A 134 -5.80 -3.83 -0.90
C ILE A 134 -4.88 -3.06 -1.84
N ASN A 135 -4.62 -1.79 -1.50
CA ASN A 135 -3.72 -0.90 -2.22
C ASN A 135 -4.03 -0.78 -3.73
N CYS A 136 -5.31 -0.81 -4.05
CA CYS A 136 -5.90 -0.50 -5.36
C CYS A 136 -7.30 0.09 -5.16
N HIS A 137 -7.89 0.68 -6.20
CA HIS A 137 -9.17 1.37 -6.10
C HIS A 137 -10.09 1.03 -7.27
N ASP A 138 -11.30 0.56 -6.97
CA ASP A 138 -12.36 0.53 -7.99
C ASP A 138 -12.88 1.96 -8.24
N ARG A 139 -12.60 2.50 -9.42
CA ARG A 139 -13.05 3.85 -9.80
C ARG A 139 -14.58 3.98 -9.86
N ARG A 140 -15.31 2.87 -9.90
CA ARG A 140 -16.78 2.83 -9.84
C ARG A 140 -17.32 2.69 -8.42
N MET A 141 -16.46 2.60 -7.42
CA MET A 141 -16.80 2.56 -5.99
C MET A 141 -17.73 1.39 -5.60
N ARG A 142 -17.58 0.22 -6.20
CA ARG A 142 -18.39 -0.98 -5.93
C ARG A 142 -17.70 -1.97 -5.01
N LEU A 143 -16.37 -1.91 -4.92
CA LEU A 143 -15.56 -2.82 -4.12
C LEU A 143 -14.98 -2.12 -2.89
N PRO A 144 -15.09 -2.73 -1.70
CA PRO A 144 -14.47 -2.19 -0.50
C PRO A 144 -12.95 -2.25 -0.62
N THR A 145 -12.28 -1.20 -0.13
CA THR A 145 -10.84 -1.04 -0.26
C THR A 145 -10.19 -0.69 1.07
N VAL A 146 -9.03 -1.30 1.35
CA VAL A 146 -8.08 -0.86 2.36
C VAL A 146 -6.80 -0.40 1.66
N ALA A 147 -6.38 0.83 1.88
CA ALA A 147 -5.19 1.37 1.22
C ALA A 147 -4.48 2.39 2.11
N PRO A 148 -3.18 2.64 1.88
CA PRO A 148 -2.53 3.85 2.40
C PRO A 148 -3.26 5.08 1.86
N ASP A 149 -3.37 6.13 2.65
CA ASP A 149 -3.84 7.43 2.16
C ASP A 149 -2.74 8.11 1.33
N HIS A 150 -2.57 7.61 0.11
CA HIS A 150 -1.49 8.04 -0.77
C HIS A 150 -1.46 9.55 -1.00
N LYS A 151 -2.63 10.19 -1.10
CA LYS A 151 -2.71 11.62 -1.32
C LYS A 151 -2.18 12.38 -0.11
N ASN A 152 -2.68 12.10 1.08
CA ASN A 152 -2.22 12.77 2.30
C ASN A 152 -0.78 12.39 2.66
N ILE A 153 -0.33 11.16 2.40
CA ILE A 153 1.06 10.75 2.59
C ILE A 153 2.00 11.57 1.68
N GLY A 154 1.66 11.77 0.40
CA GLY A 154 2.44 12.61 -0.49
C GLY A 154 2.50 14.07 -0.06
N ALA A 155 1.35 14.62 0.35
CA ALA A 155 1.26 15.96 0.89
C ALA A 155 2.09 16.14 2.17
N PHE A 156 2.02 15.17 3.07
CA PHE A 156 2.74 15.18 4.35
C PHE A 156 4.26 15.13 4.14
N ALA A 157 4.76 14.27 3.25
CA ALA A 157 6.18 14.21 2.92
C ALA A 157 6.71 15.54 2.35
N SER A 158 5.96 16.15 1.42
CA SER A 158 6.32 17.46 0.88
C SER A 158 6.26 18.57 1.92
N HIS A 159 5.23 18.58 2.76
CA HIS A 159 5.07 19.56 3.83
C HIS A 159 6.26 19.53 4.79
N PHE A 160 6.68 18.32 5.22
CA PHE A 160 7.86 18.17 6.07
C PHE A 160 9.12 18.76 5.42
N LEU A 161 9.38 18.51 4.13
CA LEU A 161 10.53 19.10 3.45
C LEU A 161 10.44 20.63 3.41
N PHE A 162 9.26 21.23 3.26
CA PHE A 162 9.06 22.68 3.36
C PHE A 162 9.31 23.20 4.76
N GLU A 163 8.90 22.50 5.82
CA GLU A 163 9.21 22.85 7.23
C GLU A 163 10.71 22.79 7.52
N MET A 164 11.42 21.88 6.84
CA MET A 164 12.87 21.80 6.88
C MET A 164 13.58 22.91 6.07
N GLY A 165 12.83 23.79 5.43
CA GLY A 165 13.35 24.94 4.68
C GLY A 165 13.62 24.67 3.19
N HIS A 166 13.38 23.45 2.70
CA HIS A 166 13.57 23.14 1.29
C HIS A 166 12.51 23.85 0.43
N ARG A 167 12.93 24.37 -0.73
CA ARG A 167 12.05 25.04 -1.71
C ARG A 167 12.32 24.57 -3.13
N ARG A 168 13.46 23.94 -3.36
CA ARG A 168 13.82 23.26 -4.62
C ARG A 168 13.88 21.77 -4.30
N VAL A 169 12.80 21.06 -4.59
CA VAL A 169 12.67 19.62 -4.34
C VAL A 169 12.43 18.91 -5.65
N MET A 170 13.28 17.95 -6.00
CA MET A 170 13.07 17.05 -7.13
C MET A 170 12.33 15.80 -6.67
N ASN A 171 11.18 15.53 -7.27
CA ASN A 171 10.37 14.35 -6.95
C ASN A 171 10.67 13.23 -7.96
N ILE A 172 11.10 12.06 -7.48
CA ILE A 172 11.39 10.88 -8.32
C ILE A 172 10.26 9.88 -8.15
N MET A 173 9.48 9.63 -9.20
CA MET A 173 8.25 8.87 -9.08
C MET A 173 8.06 7.85 -10.20
N CYS A 174 7.53 6.68 -9.82
CA CYS A 174 7.02 5.68 -10.73
C CYS A 174 5.49 5.80 -10.81
N LEU A 175 4.97 6.42 -11.89
CA LEU A 175 3.55 6.75 -12.04
C LEU A 175 2.73 5.63 -12.71
N ARG A 176 3.16 4.39 -12.64
CA ARG A 176 2.47 3.26 -13.29
C ARG A 176 1.08 2.97 -12.74
N ARG A 177 0.80 3.40 -11.50
CA ARG A 177 -0.40 3.03 -10.76
C ARG A 177 -1.19 4.26 -10.34
N TYR A 178 -2.51 4.14 -10.32
CA TYR A 178 -3.40 5.19 -9.82
C TYR A 178 -3.05 5.66 -8.40
N THR A 179 -2.63 4.75 -7.54
CA THR A 179 -2.17 5.07 -6.17
C THR A 179 -0.98 6.03 -6.18
N MET A 180 -0.09 5.96 -7.17
CA MET A 180 1.04 6.88 -7.32
C MET A 180 0.63 8.22 -7.93
N GLU A 181 -0.38 8.24 -8.79
CA GLU A 181 -1.00 9.49 -9.26
C GLU A 181 -1.64 10.24 -8.08
N LEU A 182 -2.32 9.54 -7.17
CA LEU A 182 -2.84 10.15 -5.93
C LEU A 182 -1.73 10.71 -5.05
N ARG A 183 -0.59 10.00 -4.93
CA ARG A 183 0.57 10.49 -4.17
C ARG A 183 1.13 11.78 -4.78
N LEU A 184 1.26 11.83 -6.10
CA LEU A 184 1.68 13.04 -6.82
C LEU A 184 0.67 14.20 -6.65
N ALA A 185 -0.62 13.91 -6.70
CA ALA A 185 -1.66 14.93 -6.47
C ALA A 185 -1.53 15.57 -5.08
N GLY A 186 -1.24 14.76 -4.05
CA GLY A 186 -0.96 15.28 -2.71
C GLY A 186 0.30 16.13 -2.63
N ILE A 187 1.37 15.70 -3.30
CA ILE A 187 2.61 16.49 -3.41
C ILE A 187 2.31 17.86 -4.03
N LYS A 188 1.61 17.89 -5.17
CA LYS A 188 1.25 19.15 -5.86
C LYS A 188 0.39 20.06 -4.96
N GLU A 189 -0.60 19.49 -4.25
CA GLU A 189 -1.42 20.23 -3.31
C GLU A 189 -0.59 20.86 -2.17
N ALA A 190 0.41 20.16 -1.64
CA ALA A 190 1.30 20.70 -0.62
C ALA A 190 2.12 21.88 -1.15
N TRP A 191 2.56 21.84 -2.41
CA TRP A 191 3.27 22.94 -3.07
C TRP A 191 2.36 24.17 -3.22
N GLU A 192 1.14 24.00 -3.68
CA GLU A 192 0.15 25.06 -3.80
C GLU A 192 -0.13 25.74 -2.46
N ARG A 193 -0.31 24.96 -1.38
CA ARG A 193 -0.51 25.50 -0.02
C ARG A 193 0.68 26.32 0.48
N GLN A 194 1.88 26.10 -0.04
CA GLN A 194 3.09 26.88 0.25
C GLN A 194 3.32 28.02 -0.74
N ASN A 195 2.34 28.34 -1.59
CA ASN A 195 2.47 29.32 -2.69
C ASN A 195 3.67 29.02 -3.61
N GLN A 196 4.00 27.71 -3.78
CA GLN A 196 5.03 27.25 -4.70
C GLN A 196 4.37 26.70 -5.96
N ASN A 197 4.88 27.07 -7.11
CA ASN A 197 4.39 26.56 -8.40
C ASN A 197 5.15 25.29 -8.79
N PHE A 198 4.49 24.14 -8.66
CA PHE A 198 5.01 22.85 -9.12
C PHE A 198 4.95 22.78 -10.64
N LYS A 199 6.08 22.41 -11.26
CA LYS A 199 6.19 22.22 -12.70
C LYS A 199 6.71 20.81 -12.99
N ASP A 200 5.94 20.04 -13.76
CA ASP A 200 6.28 18.65 -14.06
C ASP A 200 7.62 18.50 -14.76
N ASP A 201 7.97 19.41 -15.64
CA ASP A 201 9.25 19.44 -16.38
C ASP A 201 10.46 19.81 -15.52
N ARG A 202 10.26 20.48 -14.39
CA ARG A 202 11.32 20.93 -13.48
C ARG A 202 11.43 20.13 -12.20
N ASP A 203 10.29 19.78 -11.61
CA ASP A 203 10.19 19.29 -10.22
C ASP A 203 9.87 17.79 -10.13
N LEU A 204 9.66 17.12 -11.28
CA LEU A 204 9.33 15.71 -11.37
C LEU A 204 10.23 15.00 -12.37
N LEU A 205 10.85 13.90 -11.94
CA LEU A 205 11.51 12.94 -12.80
C LEU A 205 10.78 11.58 -12.70
N THR A 206 10.22 11.13 -13.81
CA THR A 206 9.50 9.86 -13.86
C THR A 206 10.42 8.71 -14.24
N ILE A 207 10.17 7.56 -13.58
CA ILE A 207 10.81 6.29 -13.86
C ILE A 207 9.74 5.22 -14.09
N ASN A 208 10.10 4.11 -14.75
CA ASN A 208 9.12 3.10 -15.17
C ASN A 208 8.91 1.99 -14.12
N SER A 209 9.82 1.87 -13.15
CA SER A 209 9.74 0.83 -12.11
C SER A 209 10.22 1.34 -10.76
N PHE A 210 9.98 0.57 -9.70
CA PHE A 210 10.53 0.84 -8.36
C PHE A 210 11.97 0.30 -8.19
N SER A 211 12.71 0.11 -9.28
CA SER A 211 14.08 -0.41 -9.26
C SER A 211 15.08 0.64 -8.81
N ALA A 212 15.93 0.29 -7.84
CA ALA A 212 17.06 1.14 -7.44
C ALA A 212 18.04 1.39 -8.60
N LYS A 213 18.24 0.38 -9.46
CA LYS A 213 19.13 0.49 -10.63
C LYS A 213 18.60 1.50 -11.64
N GLU A 214 17.32 1.45 -11.99
CA GLU A 214 16.73 2.40 -12.92
C GLU A 214 16.74 3.82 -12.35
N ALA A 215 16.42 3.97 -11.06
CA ALA A 215 16.49 5.26 -10.39
C ALA A 215 17.90 5.83 -10.39
N GLU A 216 18.93 5.01 -10.13
CA GLU A 216 20.33 5.40 -10.18
C GLU A 216 20.75 5.87 -11.59
N GLU A 217 20.39 5.11 -12.62
CA GLU A 217 20.69 5.44 -14.01
C GLU A 217 20.01 6.75 -14.46
N LYS A 218 18.71 6.89 -14.20
CA LYS A 218 17.92 8.07 -14.59
C LYS A 218 18.35 9.32 -13.85
N VAL A 219 18.50 9.24 -12.53
CA VAL A 219 18.96 10.37 -11.70
C VAL A 219 20.41 10.71 -12.04
N GLY A 220 21.26 9.70 -12.28
CA GLY A 220 22.63 9.91 -12.72
C GLY A 220 22.72 10.70 -14.02
N ALA A 221 21.98 10.28 -15.05
CA ALA A 221 21.94 11.00 -16.33
C ALA A 221 21.40 12.43 -16.17
N TRP A 222 20.38 12.62 -15.34
CA TRP A 222 19.84 13.96 -15.05
C TRP A 222 20.87 14.84 -14.34
N LEU A 223 21.61 14.32 -13.35
CA LEU A 223 22.66 15.04 -12.63
C LEU A 223 23.82 15.47 -13.56
N ASP A 224 24.19 14.63 -14.53
CA ASP A 224 25.27 14.92 -15.50
C ASP A 224 24.92 16.08 -16.45
N MET A 225 23.63 16.32 -16.67
CA MET A 225 23.13 17.42 -17.51
C MET A 225 22.79 18.69 -16.71
N THR A 226 22.83 18.61 -15.37
CA THR A 226 22.37 19.68 -14.49
C THR A 226 23.56 20.44 -13.90
N GLU A 227 23.58 21.76 -14.08
CA GLU A 227 24.58 22.62 -13.43
C GLU A 227 24.47 22.54 -11.90
N LYS A 228 25.62 22.58 -11.19
CA LYS A 228 25.65 22.50 -9.72
C LYS A 228 24.77 23.56 -9.04
N SER A 229 24.70 24.79 -9.62
CA SER A 229 23.86 25.90 -9.15
C SER A 229 22.36 25.59 -9.21
N MET A 230 21.97 24.68 -10.10
CA MET A 230 20.57 24.28 -10.35
C MET A 230 20.16 23.03 -9.60
N LEU A 231 21.08 22.38 -8.88
CA LEU A 231 20.74 21.19 -8.08
C LEU A 231 19.62 21.48 -7.08
N PRO A 232 18.68 20.55 -6.87
CA PRO A 232 17.67 20.67 -5.83
C PRO A 232 18.34 20.61 -4.45
N THR A 233 17.68 21.14 -3.46
CA THR A 233 18.16 21.03 -2.07
C THR A 233 17.70 19.72 -1.41
N ALA A 234 16.68 19.07 -1.99
CA ALA A 234 16.22 17.76 -1.58
C ALA A 234 15.67 16.94 -2.75
N PHE A 235 15.77 15.62 -2.64
CA PHE A 235 15.03 14.65 -3.42
C PHE A 235 13.93 14.04 -2.57
N LEU A 236 12.73 13.89 -3.13
CA LEU A 236 11.65 13.08 -2.57
C LEU A 236 11.42 11.86 -3.46
N ALA A 237 11.71 10.69 -2.93
CA ALA A 237 11.53 9.42 -3.61
C ALA A 237 10.16 8.82 -3.30
N SER A 238 9.44 8.32 -4.31
CA SER A 238 8.16 7.64 -4.10
C SER A 238 8.27 6.23 -3.51
N GLY A 239 9.47 5.77 -3.15
CA GLY A 239 9.74 4.49 -2.51
C GLY A 239 11.20 4.35 -2.08
N ASP A 240 11.46 3.46 -1.12
CA ASP A 240 12.81 3.31 -0.52
C ASP A 240 13.85 2.77 -1.53
N PHE A 241 13.48 1.89 -2.44
CA PHE A 241 14.38 1.42 -3.50
C PHE A 241 14.76 2.56 -4.47
N ILE A 242 13.82 3.45 -4.75
CA ILE A 242 14.09 4.64 -5.56
C ILE A 242 15.07 5.56 -4.80
N ALA A 243 14.86 5.75 -3.49
CA ALA A 243 15.78 6.54 -2.66
C ALA A 243 17.20 5.94 -2.62
N ALA A 244 17.32 4.60 -2.57
CA ALA A 244 18.60 3.91 -2.67
C ALA A 244 19.31 4.24 -3.99
N GLY A 245 18.59 4.19 -5.11
CA GLY A 245 19.13 4.57 -6.42
C GLY A 245 19.58 6.02 -6.49
N ILE A 246 18.79 6.95 -5.90
CA ILE A 246 19.17 8.36 -5.80
C ILE A 246 20.49 8.52 -5.02
N ILE A 247 20.59 7.88 -3.84
CA ILE A 247 21.79 7.94 -3.00
C ILE A 247 23.02 7.40 -3.75
N ASN A 248 22.88 6.29 -4.46
CA ASN A 248 23.94 5.73 -5.28
C ASN A 248 24.39 6.68 -6.40
N ALA A 249 23.44 7.31 -7.10
CA ALA A 249 23.73 8.28 -8.15
C ALA A 249 24.49 9.51 -7.61
N LEU A 250 24.09 10.01 -6.42
CA LEU A 250 24.73 11.12 -5.72
C LEU A 250 26.15 10.74 -5.25
N LYS A 251 26.29 9.57 -4.62
CA LYS A 251 27.58 9.05 -4.11
C LYS A 251 28.63 8.93 -5.23
N LYS A 252 28.23 8.41 -6.40
CA LYS A 252 29.12 8.32 -7.58
C LYS A 252 29.62 9.67 -8.08
N ARG A 253 28.96 10.76 -7.73
CA ARG A 253 29.31 12.15 -8.12
C ARG A 253 29.88 12.98 -6.97
N ASN A 254 30.23 12.32 -5.85
CA ASN A 254 30.75 12.94 -4.63
C ASN A 254 29.80 14.03 -4.06
N ILE A 255 28.49 13.87 -4.26
CA ILE A 255 27.44 14.69 -3.64
C ILE A 255 27.02 14.00 -2.35
N ARG A 256 27.20 14.64 -1.22
CA ARG A 256 26.99 14.07 0.12
C ARG A 256 25.55 14.24 0.56
N VAL A 257 24.99 13.20 1.17
CA VAL A 257 23.66 13.21 1.82
C VAL A 257 23.86 13.15 3.33
N PRO A 258 23.28 14.07 4.12
CA PRO A 258 22.45 15.22 3.74
C PRO A 258 23.23 16.52 3.51
N GLN A 259 24.59 16.53 3.58
CA GLN A 259 25.40 17.76 3.65
C GLN A 259 25.24 18.66 2.42
N ASP A 260 25.18 18.08 1.23
CA ASP A 260 25.01 18.83 -0.01
C ASP A 260 23.55 18.81 -0.47
N VAL A 261 22.87 17.66 -0.41
CA VAL A 261 21.47 17.45 -0.81
C VAL A 261 20.78 16.49 0.17
N SER A 262 19.58 16.81 0.59
CA SER A 262 18.75 15.91 1.40
C SER A 262 18.05 14.86 0.54
N VAL A 263 17.78 13.67 1.10
CA VAL A 263 16.97 12.62 0.46
C VAL A 263 15.92 12.14 1.43
N MET A 264 14.66 12.19 1.02
CA MET A 264 13.52 11.64 1.77
C MET A 264 12.81 10.58 0.96
N SER A 265 12.27 9.56 1.60
CA SER A 265 11.50 8.53 0.94
C SER A 265 10.08 8.39 1.49
N ILE A 266 9.29 7.58 0.80
CA ILE A 266 8.00 7.08 1.25
C ILE A 266 8.10 5.55 1.19
N ASP A 267 7.64 4.86 2.20
CA ASP A 267 7.47 3.43 2.50
C ASP A 267 8.11 3.06 3.84
N GLY A 268 9.35 3.48 4.14
CA GLY A 268 9.97 3.33 5.46
C GLY A 268 10.42 1.90 5.81
N PHE A 269 10.92 1.13 4.82
CA PHE A 269 11.43 -0.23 5.05
C PHE A 269 12.75 -0.26 5.83
N ASN A 270 13.51 0.84 5.82
CA ASN A 270 14.86 0.89 6.38
C ASN A 270 15.76 -0.20 5.77
N LEU A 271 15.85 -0.19 4.44
CA LEU A 271 16.62 -1.20 3.69
C LEU A 271 18.10 -1.15 4.06
N ALA A 272 18.68 -2.31 4.31
CA ALA A 272 20.12 -2.48 4.57
C ALA A 272 21.01 -1.90 3.44
N ALA A 273 20.52 -1.88 2.21
CA ALA A 273 21.22 -1.27 1.05
C ALA A 273 21.43 0.26 1.19
N ILE A 274 20.86 0.90 2.21
CA ILE A 274 20.95 2.34 2.48
C ILE A 274 21.63 2.57 3.84
N GLU A 275 22.40 1.61 4.35
CA GLU A 275 23.03 1.65 5.67
C GLU A 275 23.94 2.86 5.90
N ASP A 276 24.60 3.36 4.83
CA ASP A 276 25.49 4.51 4.92
C ASP A 276 24.77 5.81 5.33
N VAL A 277 23.46 5.93 5.04
CA VAL A 277 22.66 7.12 5.35
C VAL A 277 21.25 6.69 5.77
N PRO A 278 20.94 6.61 7.06
CA PRO A 278 19.60 6.29 7.55
C PRO A 278 18.54 7.24 6.99
N LEU A 279 17.55 6.68 6.25
CA LEU A 279 16.56 7.47 5.54
C LEU A 279 15.46 8.03 6.44
N THR A 280 15.26 9.33 6.39
CA THR A 280 14.03 9.98 6.81
C THR A 280 12.93 9.61 5.82
N ALA A 281 11.81 9.09 6.31
CA ALA A 281 10.74 8.59 5.46
C ALA A 281 9.36 8.76 6.08
N VAL A 282 8.32 8.80 5.24
CA VAL A 282 6.96 8.52 5.70
C VAL A 282 6.77 7.00 5.65
N HIS A 283 6.69 6.38 6.83
CA HIS A 283 6.40 4.96 6.96
C HIS A 283 4.94 4.68 6.58
N VAL A 284 4.74 3.72 5.69
CA VAL A 284 3.42 3.26 5.24
C VAL A 284 3.02 2.03 6.07
N PRO A 285 1.81 2.00 6.66
CA PRO A 285 1.37 0.95 7.61
C PRO A 285 0.95 -0.33 6.88
N ARG A 286 1.91 -1.00 6.23
CA ARG A 286 1.67 -2.21 5.40
C ARG A 286 1.23 -3.44 6.18
N ASP A 287 1.67 -3.56 7.43
CA ASP A 287 1.30 -4.69 8.28
C ASP A 287 -0.16 -4.58 8.74
N GLU A 288 -0.67 -3.36 8.89
CA GLU A 288 -2.05 -3.06 9.22
C GLU A 288 -3.00 -3.26 8.02
N LEU A 289 -2.51 -3.05 6.78
CA LEU A 289 -3.33 -3.21 5.57
C LEU A 289 -3.97 -4.60 5.48
N GLY A 290 -3.19 -5.66 5.75
CA GLY A 290 -3.68 -7.03 5.69
C GLY A 290 -4.67 -7.32 6.82
N THR A 291 -4.39 -6.86 8.03
CA THR A 291 -5.29 -7.03 9.19
C THR A 291 -6.62 -6.34 8.95
N GLU A 292 -6.61 -5.08 8.49
CA GLU A 292 -7.83 -4.32 8.23
C GLU A 292 -8.63 -4.87 7.05
N ALA A 293 -7.96 -5.44 6.05
CA ALA A 293 -8.65 -6.11 4.95
C ALA A 293 -9.38 -7.39 5.44
N VAL A 294 -8.80 -8.13 6.37
CA VAL A 294 -9.46 -9.29 7.00
C VAL A 294 -10.67 -8.83 7.82
N HIS A 295 -10.55 -7.75 8.59
CA HIS A 295 -11.68 -7.18 9.33
C HIS A 295 -12.78 -6.70 8.38
N MET A 296 -12.44 -5.99 7.33
CA MET A 296 -13.39 -5.52 6.31
C MET A 296 -14.09 -6.67 5.60
N LEU A 297 -13.36 -7.75 5.30
CA LEU A 297 -13.93 -8.97 4.71
C LEU A 297 -14.93 -9.62 5.68
N GLN A 298 -14.59 -9.72 6.96
CA GLN A 298 -15.50 -10.23 7.99
C GLN A 298 -16.77 -9.39 8.08
N GLN A 299 -16.66 -8.06 8.06
CA GLN A 299 -17.83 -7.18 8.06
C GLN A 299 -18.71 -7.39 6.82
N ARG A 300 -18.14 -7.61 5.64
CA ARG A 300 -18.89 -7.92 4.42
C ARG A 300 -19.62 -9.26 4.49
N LEU A 301 -19.07 -10.25 5.19
CA LEU A 301 -19.72 -11.52 5.42
C LEU A 301 -20.91 -11.39 6.39
N VAL A 302 -20.77 -10.55 7.42
CA VAL A 302 -21.84 -10.27 8.39
C VAL A 302 -22.95 -9.43 7.75
N ARG A 303 -22.58 -8.36 7.03
CA ARG A 303 -23.49 -7.35 6.46
C ARG A 303 -23.20 -7.17 4.97
N PRO A 304 -23.62 -8.10 4.09
CA PRO A 304 -23.34 -8.03 2.66
C PRO A 304 -23.93 -6.80 1.97
N ASP A 305 -25.06 -6.29 2.46
CA ASP A 305 -25.77 -5.15 1.91
C ASP A 305 -25.33 -3.79 2.50
N ALA A 306 -24.34 -3.80 3.41
CA ALA A 306 -23.82 -2.55 3.97
C ALA A 306 -23.15 -1.70 2.87
N THR A 307 -23.21 -0.38 3.02
CA THR A 307 -22.53 0.54 2.10
C THR A 307 -21.08 0.19 1.92
N VAL A 308 -20.63 0.16 0.68
CA VAL A 308 -19.23 -0.05 0.32
C VAL A 308 -18.43 1.21 0.65
N GLY A 309 -17.25 1.05 1.21
CA GLY A 309 -16.37 2.16 1.58
C GLY A 309 -14.89 1.84 1.41
N ALA A 310 -14.08 2.86 1.59
CA ALA A 310 -12.63 2.74 1.63
C ALA A 310 -12.11 3.09 3.02
N LEU A 311 -11.22 2.26 3.56
CA LEU A 311 -10.43 2.55 4.76
C LEU A 311 -9.05 3.01 4.30
N LEU A 312 -8.72 4.26 4.57
CA LEU A 312 -7.43 4.84 4.23
C LEU A 312 -6.57 4.97 5.49
N LEU A 313 -5.41 4.35 5.48
CA LEU A 313 -4.48 4.35 6.60
C LEU A 313 -3.43 5.45 6.43
N TYR A 314 -3.20 6.21 7.49
CA TYR A 314 -2.20 7.29 7.48
C TYR A 314 -0.78 6.74 7.61
N GLY A 315 0.17 7.47 7.01
CA GLY A 315 1.59 7.21 7.22
C GLY A 315 2.11 7.88 8.50
N LYS A 316 3.21 7.34 9.04
CA LYS A 316 3.95 7.91 10.17
C LYS A 316 5.28 8.47 9.70
N LEU A 317 5.61 9.73 10.04
CA LEU A 317 6.94 10.30 9.77
C LEU A 317 7.98 9.66 10.68
N VAL A 318 9.06 9.18 10.09
CA VAL A 318 10.24 8.65 10.77
C VAL A 318 11.45 9.50 10.38
N ILE A 319 11.88 10.34 11.29
CA ILE A 319 13.01 11.24 11.09
C ILE A 319 14.31 10.49 11.38
N ARG A 320 15.26 10.57 10.43
CA ARG A 320 16.62 10.01 10.53
C ARG A 320 17.63 11.03 9.99
N GLU A 321 18.74 10.56 9.43
CA GLU A 321 19.90 11.40 9.13
C GLU A 321 19.92 11.97 7.70
N SER A 322 19.05 11.51 6.79
CA SER A 322 19.11 11.86 5.36
C SER A 322 18.51 13.22 4.99
N VAL A 323 17.85 13.91 5.93
CA VAL A 323 17.28 15.24 5.70
C VAL A 323 17.86 16.23 6.69
N ARG A 324 18.37 17.35 6.19
CA ARG A 324 18.89 18.45 7.01
C ARG A 324 17.97 19.66 6.95
N ARG A 325 18.00 20.47 7.98
CA ARG A 325 17.30 21.76 8.00
C ARG A 325 18.12 22.82 7.22
N ILE A 326 17.47 23.53 6.31
CA ILE A 326 18.03 24.71 5.64
C ILE A 326 17.55 25.95 6.41
N ARG A 327 18.50 26.77 6.88
CA ARG A 327 18.20 28.07 7.50
C ARG A 327 18.54 29.18 6.50
N PRO A 328 17.69 30.20 6.32
CA PRO A 328 18.05 31.35 5.53
C PRO A 328 19.34 31.99 6.09
N GLY A 329 20.43 32.00 5.33
CA GLY A 329 21.67 32.72 5.65
C GLY A 329 22.65 32.04 6.63
N LYS A 330 22.50 30.75 6.97
CA LYS A 330 23.49 29.97 7.74
C LYS A 330 23.78 28.63 7.07
N GLU A 331 25.05 28.17 7.19
CA GLU A 331 25.44 26.84 6.73
C GLU A 331 24.58 25.72 7.35
N PRO A 332 24.37 24.65 6.64
CA PRO A 332 23.48 23.57 7.04
C PRO A 332 24.01 22.79 8.25
N THR A 333 23.16 22.61 9.26
CA THR A 333 23.45 21.78 10.43
C THR A 333 22.67 20.45 10.32
N PRO A 334 23.30 19.29 10.49
CA PRO A 334 22.60 18.01 10.50
C PRO A 334 21.62 17.95 11.69
N ILE A 335 20.44 17.37 11.45
CA ILE A 335 19.44 17.16 12.50
C ILE A 335 19.77 15.86 13.20
N LYS A 336 20.13 15.93 14.48
CA LYS A 336 20.05 14.75 15.34
C LYS A 336 18.57 14.52 15.65
N GLY A 337 18.10 13.31 15.42
CA GLY A 337 16.72 12.91 15.68
C GLY A 337 16.45 12.92 17.20
N ASP A 338 15.94 14.03 17.71
CA ASP A 338 15.29 14.05 19.01
C ASP A 338 13.81 13.69 18.75
N GLY A 339 13.36 12.58 19.36
CA GLY A 339 12.08 11.92 19.17
C GLY A 339 10.83 12.74 19.49
N LEU A 340 10.58 13.81 18.75
CA LEU A 340 9.45 14.71 18.95
C LEU A 340 8.17 14.33 18.20
N TYR A 341 8.14 13.15 17.56
CA TYR A 341 6.95 12.63 16.88
C TYR A 341 6.77 11.13 17.17
N ASP A 342 6.61 10.78 18.46
CA ASP A 342 6.06 9.48 18.88
C ASP A 342 4.54 9.43 18.78
#